data_b743f9527cd989e0e408da6774575172
#
_entry.id   b743f9527cd989e0e408da6774575172
#
_cell.length_a   1.000
_cell.length_b   1.000
_cell.length_c   1.000
_cell.angle_alpha   90.00
_cell.angle_beta   90.00
_cell.angle_gamma   90.00
#
_symmetry.space_group_name_H-M   'P 1'
#
loop_
_entity.id
_entity.type
_entity.pdbx_description
1 polymer ?
#
loop_
_entity_poly.entity_id
_entity_poly.type
_entity_poly.pdbx_seq_one_letter_code
_entity_poly.pdbx_strand_id
1 'polypeptide(L)'
;LKPFSLNFVYGVRQVGKTTGLKLLIRDLIRSGKTDPKSVFYIDLDYLVSLAELRKIVEYILVEKRKRGVETCYIFLDEVTAVEDWWKIIKYFIDRGDFSRDVITVSGSSTVGLIKIPERFPGRVGWGTETAVLPLSFNELAYVMGYRAEDLLYDRQLLEAVFEKYKKVGGFPRSVNEQPDAEETLIKGLVSEIYKHGKSLRIAQEILSAVLRRMPGSMSYNSVAADVGISHNTVREYAEFFTDLVIIGIAYFKADKVLTRKEKKLFFRHPFIGRSIASWINANYTEESILEHIVQEHLLRKFGEVYYLRDHSEIDVIAGGYKIELKRVRPHKTYLKDVNVMSEKEIPSFLLTLEPPNTSSYTRNMPDNEHMD
;
A
#
# COMPACT_ATOMS: atom_id res chain seq x y z
N LEU A 1 -19.22 6.25 -9.35
CA LEU A 1 -19.89 5.87 -8.09
C LEU A 1 -21.34 5.51 -8.40
N LYS A 2 -21.77 4.31 -8.04
CA LYS A 2 -23.14 3.81 -8.27
C LYS A 2 -23.80 3.49 -6.94
N PRO A 3 -25.11 3.80 -6.74
CA PRO A 3 -25.85 3.32 -5.59
C PRO A 3 -26.27 1.83 -5.80
N PHE A 4 -26.36 0.98 -4.81
CA PHE A 4 -25.73 1.13 -3.51
C PHE A 4 -24.26 0.69 -3.62
N SER A 5 -23.36 1.39 -2.95
CA SER A 5 -21.96 0.95 -2.87
C SER A 5 -21.32 1.27 -1.52
N LEU A 6 -20.53 0.33 -1.02
CA LEU A 6 -19.62 0.52 0.11
C LEU A 6 -18.18 0.41 -0.39
N ASN A 7 -17.50 1.54 -0.49
CA ASN A 7 -16.14 1.63 -0.98
C ASN A 7 -15.14 1.70 0.17
N PHE A 8 -14.00 1.02 0.02
CA PHE A 8 -12.93 0.99 1.00
C PHE A 8 -11.68 1.66 0.41
N VAL A 9 -11.16 2.67 1.09
CA VAL A 9 -9.92 3.37 0.72
C VAL A 9 -8.90 3.17 1.82
N TYR A 10 -7.82 2.46 1.53
CA TYR A 10 -6.80 2.14 2.52
C TYR A 10 -5.40 2.43 1.98
N GLY A 11 -4.42 2.47 2.86
CA GLY A 11 -3.02 2.71 2.50
C GLY A 11 -2.23 3.26 3.67
N VAL A 12 -0.91 3.32 3.49
CA VAL A 12 0.03 3.82 4.51
C VAL A 12 -0.41 5.19 5.03
N ARG A 13 -0.07 5.52 6.27
CA ARG A 13 -0.23 6.90 6.75
C ARG A 13 0.51 7.88 5.83
N GLN A 14 -0.07 9.06 5.63
CA GLN A 14 0.52 10.18 4.89
C GLN A 14 0.69 10.00 3.37
N VAL A 15 0.10 8.98 2.77
CA VAL A 15 0.06 8.85 1.29
C VAL A 15 -0.95 9.78 0.61
N GLY A 16 -1.73 10.54 1.40
CA GLY A 16 -2.69 11.51 0.85
C GLY A 16 -4.14 11.01 0.73
N LYS A 17 -4.56 9.95 1.45
CA LYS A 17 -5.96 9.43 1.43
C LYS A 17 -6.99 10.53 1.67
N THR A 18 -6.91 11.22 2.79
CA THR A 18 -7.78 12.35 3.14
C THR A 18 -7.81 13.44 2.07
N THR A 19 -6.65 13.79 1.53
CA THR A 19 -6.54 14.75 0.43
C THR A 19 -7.22 14.23 -0.83
N GLY A 20 -7.01 12.97 -1.18
CA GLY A 20 -7.67 12.30 -2.31
C GLY A 20 -9.19 12.29 -2.18
N LEU A 21 -9.72 11.98 -0.99
CA LEU A 21 -11.16 12.05 -0.72
C LEU A 21 -11.71 13.48 -0.88
N LYS A 22 -11.02 14.49 -0.36
CA LYS A 22 -11.43 15.90 -0.50
C LYS A 22 -11.38 16.36 -1.96
N LEU A 23 -10.40 15.92 -2.74
CA LEU A 23 -10.33 16.18 -4.18
C LEU A 23 -11.48 15.50 -4.92
N LEU A 24 -11.79 14.24 -4.60
CA LEU A 24 -12.94 13.52 -5.16
C LEU A 24 -14.26 14.22 -4.86
N ILE A 25 -14.47 14.69 -3.63
CA ILE A 25 -15.63 15.47 -3.23
C ILE A 25 -15.73 16.77 -4.04
N ARG A 26 -14.63 17.50 -4.15
CA ARG A 26 -14.57 18.72 -4.98
C ARG A 26 -14.99 18.44 -6.42
N ASP A 27 -14.48 17.38 -7.01
CA ASP A 27 -14.76 17.03 -8.40
C ASP A 27 -16.20 16.55 -8.60
N LEU A 28 -16.75 15.80 -7.64
CA LEU A 28 -18.17 15.44 -7.62
C LEU A 28 -19.07 16.69 -7.65
N ILE A 29 -18.78 17.67 -6.79
CA ILE A 29 -19.57 18.91 -6.71
C ILE A 29 -19.38 19.76 -7.98
N ARG A 30 -18.14 19.93 -8.45
CA ARG A 30 -17.83 20.73 -9.65
C ARG A 30 -18.39 20.16 -10.94
N SER A 31 -18.58 18.85 -11.00
CA SER A 31 -19.17 18.20 -12.19
C SER A 31 -20.63 18.62 -12.45
N GLY A 32 -21.29 19.25 -11.49
CA GLY A 32 -22.71 19.62 -11.55
C GLY A 32 -23.68 18.43 -11.53
N LYS A 33 -23.15 17.18 -11.43
CA LYS A 33 -23.98 15.95 -11.41
C LYS A 33 -24.47 15.58 -10.01
N THR A 34 -23.91 16.22 -8.98
CA THR A 34 -24.18 15.91 -7.58
C THR A 34 -24.59 17.18 -6.85
N ASP A 35 -25.76 17.18 -6.21
CA ASP A 35 -26.19 18.27 -5.33
C ASP A 35 -25.23 18.32 -4.11
N PRO A 36 -24.60 19.46 -3.82
CA PRO A 36 -23.76 19.62 -2.61
C PRO A 36 -24.46 19.22 -1.32
N LYS A 37 -25.80 19.36 -1.26
CA LYS A 37 -26.61 18.96 -0.09
C LYS A 37 -26.63 17.45 0.15
N SER A 38 -26.27 16.66 -0.87
CA SER A 38 -26.20 15.19 -0.80
C SER A 38 -24.86 14.64 -0.34
N VAL A 39 -23.84 15.51 -0.14
CA VAL A 39 -22.49 15.11 0.21
C VAL A 39 -22.26 15.32 1.71
N PHE A 40 -21.82 14.26 2.38
CA PHE A 40 -21.41 14.26 3.79
C PHE A 40 -19.96 13.80 3.90
N TYR A 41 -19.13 14.60 4.55
CA TYR A 41 -17.76 14.24 4.90
C TYR A 41 -17.58 14.36 6.41
N ILE A 42 -17.16 13.28 7.06
CA ILE A 42 -16.90 13.22 8.49
C ILE A 42 -15.51 12.61 8.73
N ASP A 43 -14.70 13.35 9.45
CA ASP A 43 -13.42 12.88 9.98
C ASP A 43 -13.68 12.21 11.34
N LEU A 44 -13.35 10.93 11.44
CA LEU A 44 -13.61 10.12 12.62
C LEU A 44 -12.39 9.96 13.54
N ASP A 45 -11.27 10.61 13.23
CA ASP A 45 -10.01 10.47 13.98
C ASP A 45 -10.15 10.86 15.48
N TYR A 46 -11.14 11.71 15.79
CA TYR A 46 -11.44 12.18 17.14
C TYR A 46 -12.50 11.36 17.89
N LEU A 47 -13.11 10.36 17.26
CA LEU A 47 -14.12 9.54 17.90
C LEU A 47 -13.50 8.47 18.79
N VAL A 48 -14.14 8.23 19.93
CA VAL A 48 -13.67 7.25 20.92
C VAL A 48 -14.59 6.04 21.07
N SER A 49 -15.81 6.06 20.49
CA SER A 49 -16.79 5.00 20.74
C SER A 49 -17.72 4.69 19.57
N LEU A 50 -18.20 3.42 19.54
CA LEU A 50 -19.27 2.98 18.63
C LEU A 50 -20.58 3.78 18.81
N ALA A 51 -20.86 4.22 20.04
CA ALA A 51 -22.07 5.00 20.32
C ALA A 51 -22.05 6.37 19.63
N GLU A 52 -20.87 7.01 19.57
CA GLU A 52 -20.70 8.28 18.85
C GLU A 52 -20.82 8.07 17.35
N LEU A 53 -20.16 7.04 16.78
CA LEU A 53 -20.30 6.71 15.38
C LEU A 53 -21.77 6.44 15.00
N ARG A 54 -22.50 5.71 15.84
CA ARG A 54 -23.95 5.47 15.62
C ARG A 54 -24.73 6.78 15.57
N LYS A 55 -24.52 7.71 16.51
CA LYS A 55 -25.18 9.02 16.52
C LYS A 55 -24.88 9.82 15.25
N ILE A 56 -23.65 9.77 14.76
CA ILE A 56 -23.26 10.43 13.51
C ILE A 56 -24.05 9.84 12.33
N VAL A 57 -24.12 8.51 12.21
CA VAL A 57 -24.86 7.86 11.13
C VAL A 57 -26.37 8.21 11.23
N GLU A 58 -26.95 8.16 12.42
CA GLU A 58 -28.35 8.55 12.66
C GLU A 58 -28.60 10.03 12.27
N TYR A 59 -27.67 10.92 12.60
CA TYR A 59 -27.73 12.33 12.20
C TYR A 59 -27.72 12.51 10.68
N ILE A 60 -26.81 11.80 9.97
CA ILE A 60 -26.75 11.83 8.49
C ILE A 60 -28.11 11.41 7.90
N LEU A 61 -28.70 10.32 8.40
CA LEU A 61 -30.01 9.83 7.92
C LEU A 61 -31.16 10.80 8.21
N VAL A 62 -31.10 11.52 9.32
CA VAL A 62 -32.09 12.58 9.63
C VAL A 62 -31.92 13.76 8.68
N GLU A 63 -30.69 14.22 8.47
CA GLU A 63 -30.37 15.34 7.56
C GLU A 63 -30.71 14.99 6.11
N LYS A 64 -30.43 13.77 5.65
CA LYS A 64 -30.84 13.26 4.35
C LYS A 64 -32.35 13.44 4.12
N ARG A 65 -33.16 13.02 5.08
CA ARG A 65 -34.64 13.15 5.02
C ARG A 65 -35.07 14.61 5.01
N LYS A 66 -34.53 15.43 5.91
CA LYS A 66 -34.85 16.88 5.99
C LYS A 66 -34.54 17.62 4.69
N ARG A 67 -33.43 17.25 4.03
CA ARG A 67 -33.00 17.87 2.77
C ARG A 67 -33.75 17.34 1.55
N GLY A 68 -34.56 16.28 1.70
CA GLY A 68 -35.29 15.64 0.60
C GLY A 68 -34.36 14.97 -0.41
N VAL A 69 -33.17 14.52 0.01
CA VAL A 69 -32.16 13.91 -0.87
C VAL A 69 -32.38 12.41 -0.95
N GLU A 70 -32.48 11.88 -2.17
CA GLU A 70 -32.70 10.45 -2.40
C GLU A 70 -31.37 9.63 -2.28
N THR A 71 -30.29 10.12 -2.89
CA THR A 71 -28.98 9.48 -2.88
C THR A 71 -27.96 10.39 -2.18
N CYS A 72 -27.30 9.89 -1.14
CA CYS A 72 -26.20 10.57 -0.47
C CYS A 72 -24.85 9.95 -0.83
N TYR A 73 -23.83 10.80 -0.86
CA TYR A 73 -22.41 10.44 -0.92
C TYR A 73 -21.81 10.69 0.44
N ILE A 74 -21.54 9.61 1.18
CA ILE A 74 -21.10 9.64 2.56
C ILE A 74 -19.65 9.22 2.63
N PHE A 75 -18.78 10.12 3.08
CA PHE A 75 -17.35 9.88 3.25
C PHE A 75 -17.04 9.84 4.75
N LEU A 76 -16.64 8.68 5.25
CA LEU A 76 -16.21 8.46 6.62
C LEU A 76 -14.70 8.24 6.61
N ASP A 77 -13.95 9.30 6.94
CA ASP A 77 -12.50 9.29 6.94
C ASP A 77 -11.96 8.79 8.28
N GLU A 78 -10.86 8.01 8.26
CA GLU A 78 -10.20 7.40 9.41
C GLU A 78 -11.13 6.55 10.30
N VAL A 79 -12.04 5.74 9.68
CA VAL A 79 -12.97 4.87 10.43
C VAL A 79 -12.26 3.91 11.39
N THR A 80 -10.99 3.57 11.12
CA THR A 80 -10.19 2.67 11.96
C THR A 80 -9.79 3.29 13.30
N ALA A 81 -10.09 4.56 13.54
CA ALA A 81 -10.00 5.18 14.87
C ALA A 81 -11.00 4.57 15.86
N VAL A 82 -12.14 4.11 15.36
CA VAL A 82 -13.21 3.48 16.19
C VAL A 82 -13.08 1.96 16.10
N GLU A 83 -12.83 1.29 17.22
CA GLU A 83 -12.82 -0.17 17.27
C GLU A 83 -14.19 -0.74 16.87
N ASP A 84 -14.20 -1.84 16.11
CA ASP A 84 -15.43 -2.50 15.65
C ASP A 84 -16.41 -1.61 14.85
N TRP A 85 -15.95 -0.49 14.29
CA TRP A 85 -16.77 0.46 13.52
C TRP A 85 -17.69 -0.22 12.47
N TRP A 86 -17.21 -1.32 11.89
CA TRP A 86 -17.93 -2.09 10.87
C TRP A 86 -19.27 -2.63 11.35
N LYS A 87 -19.45 -2.88 12.67
CA LYS A 87 -20.70 -3.35 13.26
C LYS A 87 -21.83 -2.33 13.06
N ILE A 88 -21.49 -1.03 13.20
CA ILE A 88 -22.47 0.06 13.04
C ILE A 88 -22.86 0.19 11.56
N ILE A 89 -21.87 0.26 10.65
CA ILE A 89 -22.17 0.41 9.23
C ILE A 89 -22.98 -0.79 8.71
N LYS A 90 -22.60 -2.02 9.09
CA LYS A 90 -23.34 -3.23 8.75
C LYS A 90 -24.78 -3.19 9.26
N TYR A 91 -25.00 -2.77 10.50
CA TYR A 91 -26.34 -2.65 11.08
C TYR A 91 -27.25 -1.76 10.22
N PHE A 92 -26.81 -0.59 9.79
CA PHE A 92 -27.60 0.31 8.97
C PHE A 92 -27.79 -0.19 7.53
N ILE A 93 -26.80 -0.90 6.97
CA ILE A 93 -26.95 -1.58 5.67
C ILE A 93 -28.02 -2.66 5.75
N ASP A 94 -27.98 -3.52 6.77
CA ASP A 94 -28.95 -4.61 6.97
C ASP A 94 -30.39 -4.12 7.18
N ARG A 95 -30.54 -2.90 7.72
CA ARG A 95 -31.87 -2.21 7.83
C ARG A 95 -32.34 -1.63 6.51
N GLY A 96 -31.51 -1.57 5.48
CA GLY A 96 -31.83 -0.94 4.20
C GLY A 96 -31.72 0.59 4.19
N ASP A 97 -31.21 1.22 5.27
CA ASP A 97 -31.10 2.68 5.40
C ASP A 97 -30.22 3.30 4.31
N PHE A 98 -29.26 2.54 3.79
CA PHE A 98 -28.29 2.98 2.78
C PHE A 98 -28.52 2.41 1.37
N SER A 99 -29.68 1.81 1.11
CA SER A 99 -29.99 1.10 -0.15
C SER A 99 -29.78 1.92 -1.43
N ARG A 100 -29.77 3.24 -1.33
CA ARG A 100 -29.55 4.17 -2.45
C ARG A 100 -28.32 5.05 -2.30
N ASP A 101 -27.49 4.79 -1.29
CA ASP A 101 -26.36 5.67 -0.95
C ASP A 101 -25.02 5.11 -1.45
N VAL A 102 -24.06 6.00 -1.56
CA VAL A 102 -22.66 5.70 -1.83
C VAL A 102 -21.86 6.01 -0.57
N ILE A 103 -21.37 4.95 0.08
CA ILE A 103 -20.56 5.08 1.29
C ILE A 103 -19.12 4.83 0.91
N THR A 104 -18.23 5.72 1.32
CA THR A 104 -16.79 5.55 1.19
C THR A 104 -16.16 5.65 2.57
N VAL A 105 -15.49 4.60 2.98
CA VAL A 105 -14.76 4.55 4.26
C VAL A 105 -13.26 4.56 3.98
N SER A 106 -12.52 5.32 4.77
CA SER A 106 -11.06 5.30 4.70
C SER A 106 -10.42 4.99 6.04
N GLY A 107 -9.19 4.49 6.00
CA GLY A 107 -8.38 4.28 7.19
C GLY A 107 -6.91 4.08 6.88
N SER A 108 -6.08 4.44 7.87
CA SER A 108 -4.63 4.38 7.76
C SER A 108 -4.06 2.98 8.01
N SER A 109 -4.82 2.11 8.67
CA SER A 109 -4.41 0.74 8.94
C SER A 109 -5.05 -0.21 7.93
N THR A 110 -4.21 -0.81 7.08
CA THR A 110 -4.61 -1.92 6.23
C THR A 110 -5.01 -3.14 7.05
N VAL A 111 -4.42 -3.34 8.24
CA VAL A 111 -4.79 -4.41 9.19
C VAL A 111 -6.28 -4.39 9.51
N GLY A 112 -6.86 -3.18 9.63
CA GLY A 112 -8.29 -3.00 9.91
C GLY A 112 -9.19 -3.02 8.67
N LEU A 113 -8.66 -2.82 7.46
CA LEU A 113 -9.48 -2.64 6.26
C LEU A 113 -9.35 -3.76 5.22
N ILE A 114 -8.18 -4.39 5.03
CA ILE A 114 -8.03 -5.49 4.04
C ILE A 114 -8.87 -6.73 4.42
N LYS A 115 -9.04 -7.03 5.71
CA LYS A 115 -9.88 -8.15 6.17
C LYS A 115 -11.35 -7.77 6.40
N ILE A 116 -11.73 -6.52 6.14
CA ILE A 116 -13.08 -6.04 6.40
C ILE A 116 -14.09 -6.41 5.31
N PRO A 117 -13.77 -6.45 4.02
CA PRO A 117 -14.69 -6.98 3.02
C PRO A 117 -15.21 -8.38 3.40
N GLU A 118 -14.39 -9.22 4.01
CA GLU A 118 -14.80 -10.51 4.56
C GLU A 118 -15.87 -10.39 5.67
N ARG A 119 -16.00 -9.22 6.31
CA ARG A 119 -17.02 -8.92 7.32
C ARG A 119 -18.31 -8.37 6.74
N PHE A 120 -18.35 -8.05 5.44
CA PHE A 120 -19.49 -7.54 4.70
C PHE A 120 -19.95 -8.46 3.55
N PRO A 121 -20.06 -9.79 3.73
CA PRO A 121 -20.45 -10.68 2.64
C PRO A 121 -21.80 -10.26 2.08
N GLY A 122 -21.87 -10.04 0.77
CA GLY A 122 -23.10 -9.61 0.08
C GLY A 122 -23.60 -8.19 0.39
N ARG A 123 -22.80 -7.35 1.07
CA ARG A 123 -23.18 -6.00 1.54
C ARG A 123 -22.35 -4.86 0.95
N VAL A 124 -21.54 -5.15 -0.04
CA VAL A 124 -20.66 -4.15 -0.66
C VAL A 124 -21.34 -3.46 -1.85
N GLY A 125 -22.30 -4.13 -2.47
CA GLY A 125 -23.00 -3.63 -3.65
C GLY A 125 -22.01 -3.40 -4.80
N TRP A 126 -22.06 -2.22 -5.43
CA TRP A 126 -21.11 -1.79 -6.46
C TRP A 126 -19.81 -1.19 -5.88
N GLY A 127 -19.55 -1.41 -4.60
CA GLY A 127 -18.37 -0.89 -3.92
C GLY A 127 -17.08 -1.53 -4.41
N THR A 128 -16.00 -0.80 -4.21
CA THR A 128 -14.64 -1.17 -4.62
C THR A 128 -13.67 -1.04 -3.45
N GLU A 129 -12.57 -1.77 -3.54
CA GLU A 129 -11.42 -1.61 -2.67
C GLU A 129 -10.34 -0.85 -3.42
N THR A 130 -9.83 0.22 -2.82
CA THR A 130 -8.79 1.06 -3.41
C THR A 130 -7.61 1.19 -2.44
N ALA A 131 -6.47 0.62 -2.83
CA ALA A 131 -5.21 0.84 -2.13
C ALA A 131 -4.57 2.14 -2.61
N VAL A 132 -4.37 3.10 -1.71
CA VAL A 132 -3.60 4.31 -1.98
C VAL A 132 -2.16 4.05 -1.55
N LEU A 133 -1.28 3.94 -2.52
CA LEU A 133 0.15 3.70 -2.32
C LEU A 133 0.95 5.01 -2.52
N PRO A 134 2.18 5.11 -1.99
CA PRO A 134 3.08 6.19 -2.37
C PRO A 134 3.29 6.20 -3.88
N LEU A 135 3.60 7.35 -4.48
CA LEU A 135 3.82 7.43 -5.92
C LEU A 135 4.88 6.42 -6.38
N SER A 136 4.59 5.70 -7.45
CA SER A 136 5.59 4.91 -8.18
C SER A 136 6.59 5.84 -8.89
N PHE A 137 7.63 5.26 -9.50
CA PHE A 137 8.58 6.04 -10.28
C PHE A 137 7.91 6.81 -11.42
N ASN A 138 7.00 6.15 -12.15
CA ASN A 138 6.26 6.76 -13.26
C ASN A 138 5.34 7.89 -12.79
N GLU A 139 4.64 7.66 -11.68
CA GLU A 139 3.75 8.67 -11.09
C GLU A 139 4.55 9.88 -10.57
N LEU A 140 5.72 9.66 -9.96
CA LEU A 140 6.60 10.76 -9.57
C LEU A 140 7.08 11.55 -10.78
N ALA A 141 7.55 10.88 -11.83
CA ALA A 141 7.99 11.52 -13.06
C ALA A 141 6.87 12.38 -13.67
N TYR A 142 5.65 11.84 -13.73
CA TYR A 142 4.48 12.56 -14.21
C TYR A 142 4.15 13.81 -13.37
N VAL A 143 4.17 13.68 -12.04
CA VAL A 143 3.93 14.82 -11.12
C VAL A 143 5.01 15.90 -11.25
N MET A 144 6.24 15.50 -11.59
CA MET A 144 7.34 16.43 -11.91
C MET A 144 7.21 17.09 -13.30
N GLY A 145 6.19 16.72 -14.09
CA GLY A 145 5.93 17.29 -15.42
C GLY A 145 6.61 16.55 -16.58
N TYR A 146 7.17 15.37 -16.35
CA TYR A 146 7.83 14.57 -17.37
C TYR A 146 6.91 13.49 -17.92
N ARG A 147 6.93 13.27 -19.24
CA ARG A 147 6.30 12.10 -19.86
C ARG A 147 7.30 10.94 -19.96
N ALA A 148 6.79 9.73 -19.94
CA ALA A 148 7.64 8.54 -20.08
C ALA A 148 8.44 8.54 -21.39
N GLU A 149 7.80 8.96 -22.50
CA GLU A 149 8.44 9.04 -23.80
C GLU A 149 9.63 10.02 -23.77
N ASP A 150 9.46 11.19 -23.17
CA ASP A 150 10.52 12.23 -23.10
C ASP A 150 11.72 11.71 -22.30
N LEU A 151 11.47 11.03 -21.20
CA LEU A 151 12.51 10.44 -20.34
C LEU A 151 13.27 9.30 -21.05
N LEU A 152 12.59 8.50 -21.88
CA LEU A 152 13.26 7.43 -22.62
C LEU A 152 14.24 7.95 -23.69
N TYR A 153 14.03 9.17 -24.20
CA TYR A 153 14.94 9.82 -25.14
C TYR A 153 16.11 10.55 -24.46
N ASP A 154 15.90 11.09 -23.25
CA ASP A 154 16.95 11.80 -22.49
C ASP A 154 17.44 10.95 -21.32
N ARG A 155 18.51 10.21 -21.57
CA ARG A 155 19.10 9.32 -20.58
C ARG A 155 19.63 10.06 -19.34
N GLN A 156 20.19 11.25 -19.49
CA GLN A 156 20.71 12.00 -18.35
C GLN A 156 19.57 12.49 -17.45
N LEU A 157 18.50 12.97 -18.05
CA LEU A 157 17.29 13.37 -17.33
C LEU A 157 16.65 12.17 -16.63
N LEU A 158 16.55 11.01 -17.32
CA LEU A 158 16.00 9.78 -16.74
C LEU A 158 16.81 9.35 -15.50
N GLU A 159 18.13 9.32 -15.59
CA GLU A 159 19.02 9.00 -14.46
C GLU A 159 18.82 10.01 -13.31
N ALA A 160 18.75 11.31 -13.58
CA ALA A 160 18.52 12.35 -12.56
C ALA A 160 17.18 12.20 -11.84
N VAL A 161 16.09 11.92 -12.58
CA VAL A 161 14.76 11.69 -12.00
C VAL A 161 14.74 10.41 -11.17
N PHE A 162 15.44 9.37 -11.60
CA PHE A 162 15.54 8.12 -10.84
C PHE A 162 16.36 8.30 -9.55
N GLU A 163 17.47 9.04 -9.58
CA GLU A 163 18.23 9.39 -8.37
C GLU A 163 17.35 10.18 -7.39
N LYS A 164 16.54 11.12 -7.88
CA LYS A 164 15.57 11.80 -7.04
C LYS A 164 14.56 10.82 -6.44
N TYR A 165 14.01 9.89 -7.22
CA TYR A 165 13.08 8.87 -6.72
C TYR A 165 13.72 7.99 -5.63
N LYS A 166 14.95 7.52 -5.83
CA LYS A 166 15.69 6.78 -4.80
C LYS A 166 15.81 7.56 -3.50
N LYS A 167 15.98 8.89 -3.59
CA LYS A 167 16.17 9.78 -2.43
C LYS A 167 14.85 10.13 -1.75
N VAL A 168 13.89 10.69 -2.47
CA VAL A 168 12.66 11.23 -1.88
C VAL A 168 11.50 10.25 -1.92
N GLY A 169 11.54 9.26 -2.82
CA GLY A 169 10.45 8.32 -3.02
C GLY A 169 9.18 9.00 -3.54
N GLY A 170 8.00 8.52 -3.12
CA GLY A 170 6.69 8.98 -3.62
C GLY A 170 5.71 9.41 -2.53
N PHE A 171 6.16 9.65 -1.29
CA PHE A 171 5.30 10.22 -0.27
C PHE A 171 5.14 11.73 -0.49
N PRO A 172 3.93 12.30 -0.46
CA PRO A 172 3.71 13.72 -0.77
C PRO A 172 4.59 14.68 0.05
N ARG A 173 4.77 14.42 1.34
CA ARG A 173 5.63 15.26 2.20
C ARG A 173 7.10 15.19 1.79
N SER A 174 7.60 14.00 1.44
CA SER A 174 8.98 13.80 1.02
C SER A 174 9.22 14.36 -0.38
N VAL A 175 8.28 14.17 -1.31
CA VAL A 175 8.35 14.74 -2.68
C VAL A 175 8.38 16.26 -2.64
N ASN A 176 7.64 16.87 -1.71
CA ASN A 176 7.64 18.32 -1.46
C ASN A 176 8.79 18.77 -0.54
N GLU A 177 9.74 17.89 -0.25
CA GLU A 177 10.95 18.16 0.52
C GLU A 177 10.68 18.80 1.89
N GLN A 178 9.56 18.42 2.52
CA GLN A 178 9.22 18.91 3.86
C GLN A 178 10.20 18.32 4.89
N PRO A 179 10.80 19.15 5.75
CA PRO A 179 11.89 18.72 6.64
C PRO A 179 11.47 17.68 7.69
N ASP A 180 10.19 17.63 8.02
CA ASP A 180 9.62 16.70 9.00
C ASP A 180 9.07 15.39 8.37
N ALA A 181 9.30 15.15 7.08
CA ALA A 181 8.73 14.03 6.35
C ALA A 181 9.08 12.66 6.97
N GLU A 182 10.37 12.44 7.29
CA GLU A 182 10.83 11.19 7.91
C GLU A 182 10.30 11.03 9.34
N GLU A 183 10.42 12.09 10.15
CA GLU A 183 9.95 12.09 11.53
C GLU A 183 8.45 11.77 11.60
N THR A 184 7.66 12.37 10.71
CA THR A 184 6.22 12.18 10.68
C THR A 184 5.85 10.76 10.22
N LEU A 185 6.58 10.15 9.27
CA LEU A 185 6.39 8.76 8.87
C LEU A 185 6.66 7.82 10.06
N ILE A 186 7.78 8.02 10.76
CA ILE A 186 8.16 7.19 11.90
C ILE A 186 7.18 7.35 13.07
N LYS A 187 6.74 8.57 13.39
CA LYS A 187 5.68 8.80 14.39
C LYS A 187 4.40 8.06 14.04
N GLY A 188 4.04 8.04 12.76
CA GLY A 188 2.91 7.27 12.27
C GLY A 188 3.08 5.76 12.50
N LEU A 189 4.24 5.20 12.17
CA LEU A 189 4.55 3.79 12.40
C LEU A 189 4.54 3.43 13.90
N VAL A 190 5.15 4.25 14.74
CA VAL A 190 5.16 4.08 16.21
C VAL A 190 3.75 4.09 16.76
N SER A 191 2.90 5.01 16.29
CA SER A 191 1.48 5.05 16.68
C SER A 191 0.74 3.75 16.33
N GLU A 192 0.97 3.18 15.13
CA GLU A 192 0.35 1.91 14.74
C GLU A 192 0.87 0.74 15.60
N ILE A 193 2.17 0.70 15.92
CA ILE A 193 2.76 -0.32 16.80
C ILE A 193 2.05 -0.32 18.16
N TYR A 194 1.88 0.85 18.79
CA TYR A 194 1.18 0.95 20.08
C TYR A 194 -0.31 0.64 19.97
N LYS A 195 -0.99 1.15 18.94
CA LYS A 195 -2.42 0.89 18.71
C LYS A 195 -2.74 -0.60 18.62
N HIS A 196 -1.80 -1.39 18.07
CA HIS A 196 -1.95 -2.84 17.95
C HIS A 196 -1.32 -3.62 19.12
N GLY A 197 -1.02 -2.97 20.23
CA GLY A 197 -0.49 -3.61 21.46
C GLY A 197 0.88 -4.27 21.27
N LYS A 198 1.65 -3.84 20.25
CA LYS A 198 2.97 -4.41 19.97
C LYS A 198 4.08 -3.66 20.69
N SER A 199 5.16 -4.38 21.02
CA SER A 199 6.35 -3.78 21.62
C SER A 199 7.17 -3.03 20.59
N LEU A 200 7.39 -1.74 20.84
CA LEU A 200 8.25 -0.89 20.03
C LEU A 200 9.68 -1.42 19.94
N ARG A 201 10.23 -1.87 21.06
CA ARG A 201 11.57 -2.44 21.15
C ARG A 201 11.71 -3.67 20.26
N ILE A 202 10.79 -4.64 20.36
CA ILE A 202 10.80 -5.83 19.53
C ILE A 202 10.66 -5.47 18.03
N ALA A 203 9.81 -4.49 17.70
CA ALA A 203 9.67 -3.98 16.34
C ALA A 203 10.99 -3.46 15.77
N GLN A 204 11.73 -2.63 16.55
CA GLN A 204 13.03 -2.11 16.15
C GLN A 204 14.09 -3.20 16.00
N GLU A 205 14.14 -4.15 16.93
CA GLU A 205 15.10 -5.26 16.90
C GLU A 205 14.86 -6.18 15.68
N ILE A 206 13.60 -6.49 15.37
CA ILE A 206 13.24 -7.26 14.17
C ILE A 206 13.61 -6.50 12.89
N LEU A 207 13.24 -5.21 12.78
CA LEU A 207 13.57 -4.39 11.61
C LEU A 207 15.09 -4.27 11.42
N SER A 208 15.84 -4.15 12.50
CA SER A 208 17.31 -4.13 12.46
C SER A 208 17.87 -5.46 11.96
N ALA A 209 17.37 -6.59 12.48
CA ALA A 209 17.81 -7.92 12.05
C ALA A 209 17.46 -8.20 10.58
N VAL A 210 16.30 -7.74 10.11
CA VAL A 210 15.86 -7.84 8.71
C VAL A 210 16.74 -6.98 7.81
N LEU A 211 17.00 -5.72 8.16
CA LEU A 211 17.87 -4.82 7.38
C LEU A 211 19.28 -5.36 7.18
N ARG A 212 19.87 -5.97 8.21
CA ARG A 212 21.21 -6.58 8.10
C ARG A 212 21.30 -7.74 7.10
N ARG A 213 20.17 -8.35 6.74
CA ARG A 213 20.07 -9.49 5.81
C ARG A 213 19.64 -9.11 4.41
N MET A 214 19.02 -7.94 4.27
CA MET A 214 18.58 -7.46 2.95
C MET A 214 19.78 -7.20 2.03
N PRO A 215 19.64 -7.47 0.73
CA PRO A 215 18.49 -8.02 0.01
C PRO A 215 18.38 -9.55 0.02
N GLY A 216 19.22 -10.26 0.78
CA GLY A 216 19.27 -11.72 0.82
C GLY A 216 17.99 -12.36 1.39
N SER A 217 17.82 -13.65 1.10
CA SER A 217 16.73 -14.43 1.69
C SER A 217 16.99 -14.74 3.16
N MET A 218 15.89 -14.85 3.94
CA MET A 218 15.93 -15.10 5.38
C MET A 218 14.79 -16.00 5.84
N SER A 219 15.03 -16.74 6.91
CA SER A 219 13.98 -17.46 7.61
C SER A 219 13.53 -16.68 8.86
N TYR A 220 12.29 -16.88 9.30
CA TYR A 220 11.85 -16.32 10.58
C TYR A 220 12.66 -16.86 11.75
N ASN A 221 13.16 -18.11 11.66
CA ASN A 221 14.04 -18.70 12.66
C ASN A 221 15.40 -17.96 12.76
N SER A 222 16.00 -17.58 11.62
CA SER A 222 17.27 -16.86 11.65
C SER A 222 17.12 -15.45 12.24
N VAL A 223 16.02 -14.75 11.95
CA VAL A 223 15.71 -13.45 12.56
C VAL A 223 15.40 -13.62 14.06
N ALA A 224 14.65 -14.64 14.42
CA ALA A 224 14.31 -14.97 15.82
C ALA A 224 15.55 -15.22 16.68
N ALA A 225 16.52 -15.95 16.13
CA ALA A 225 17.79 -16.25 16.82
C ALA A 225 18.60 -14.95 17.09
N ASP A 226 18.62 -14.00 16.15
CA ASP A 226 19.32 -12.72 16.33
C ASP A 226 18.71 -11.84 17.42
N VAL A 227 17.38 -11.88 17.53
CA VAL A 227 16.63 -11.01 18.45
C VAL A 227 16.40 -11.70 19.81
N GLY A 228 16.56 -13.02 19.89
CA GLY A 228 16.30 -13.80 21.12
C GLY A 228 14.81 -13.97 21.43
N ILE A 229 13.97 -14.11 20.39
CA ILE A 229 12.52 -14.28 20.50
C ILE A 229 12.03 -15.51 19.74
N SER A 230 10.73 -15.83 19.85
CA SER A 230 10.16 -16.96 19.09
C SER A 230 10.01 -16.63 17.60
N HIS A 231 10.12 -17.65 16.73
CA HIS A 231 9.86 -17.48 15.29
C HIS A 231 8.40 -17.08 14.99
N ASN A 232 7.44 -17.48 15.85
CA ASN A 232 6.05 -17.07 15.74
C ASN A 232 5.91 -15.55 15.95
N THR A 233 6.61 -15.01 16.94
CA THR A 233 6.64 -13.56 17.17
C THR A 233 7.20 -12.82 15.96
N VAL A 234 8.31 -13.29 15.36
CA VAL A 234 8.86 -12.69 14.13
C VAL A 234 7.83 -12.74 13.00
N ARG A 235 7.15 -13.87 12.80
CA ARG A 235 6.10 -13.99 11.78
C ARG A 235 4.96 -13.01 12.01
N GLU A 236 4.45 -12.89 13.22
CA GLU A 236 3.39 -11.94 13.56
C GLU A 236 3.79 -10.47 13.29
N TYR A 237 5.04 -10.09 13.57
CA TYR A 237 5.54 -8.75 13.26
C TYR A 237 5.75 -8.57 11.75
N ALA A 238 6.23 -9.57 11.02
CA ALA A 238 6.37 -9.51 9.57
C ALA A 238 4.99 -9.37 8.89
N GLU A 239 3.99 -10.14 9.32
CA GLU A 239 2.60 -10.01 8.87
C GLU A 239 2.04 -8.60 9.20
N PHE A 240 2.25 -8.11 10.41
CA PHE A 240 1.86 -6.77 10.81
C PHE A 240 2.49 -5.67 9.94
N PHE A 241 3.79 -5.73 9.66
CA PHE A 241 4.45 -4.76 8.78
C PHE A 241 4.00 -4.90 7.32
N THR A 242 3.64 -6.11 6.88
CA THR A 242 3.05 -6.34 5.55
C THR A 242 1.65 -5.72 5.47
N ASP A 243 0.85 -5.90 6.49
CA ASP A 243 -0.48 -5.31 6.60
C ASP A 243 -0.42 -3.76 6.67
N LEU A 244 0.64 -3.17 7.20
CA LEU A 244 0.90 -1.72 7.17
C LEU A 244 1.50 -1.24 5.84
N VAL A 245 1.72 -2.12 4.87
CA VAL A 245 2.39 -1.80 3.59
C VAL A 245 3.80 -1.22 3.79
N ILE A 246 4.47 -1.63 4.86
CA ILE A 246 5.87 -1.27 5.16
C ILE A 246 6.81 -2.27 4.50
N ILE A 247 6.51 -3.57 4.63
CA ILE A 247 7.31 -4.67 4.09
C ILE A 247 6.49 -5.45 3.07
N GLY A 248 7.11 -5.89 1.99
CA GLY A 248 6.64 -6.90 1.08
C GLY A 248 7.38 -8.22 1.31
N ILE A 249 6.78 -9.32 0.88
CA ILE A 249 7.36 -10.66 1.00
C ILE A 249 7.42 -11.29 -0.38
N ALA A 250 8.64 -11.64 -0.82
CA ALA A 250 8.86 -12.49 -1.99
C ALA A 250 9.12 -13.92 -1.51
N TYR A 251 8.24 -14.84 -1.91
CA TYR A 251 8.38 -16.25 -1.57
C TYR A 251 9.27 -16.98 -2.56
N PHE A 252 9.91 -18.05 -2.10
CA PHE A 252 10.68 -18.94 -2.96
C PHE A 252 9.76 -19.66 -3.96
N LYS A 253 10.10 -19.61 -5.26
CA LYS A 253 9.35 -20.27 -6.34
C LYS A 253 10.30 -21.01 -7.27
N ALA A 254 10.23 -22.34 -7.23
CA ALA A 254 10.76 -23.23 -8.27
C ALA A 254 9.59 -23.64 -9.21
N ASP A 255 9.27 -24.92 -9.32
CA ASP A 255 8.10 -25.39 -10.04
C ASP A 255 6.78 -24.96 -9.34
N LYS A 256 6.85 -24.87 -8.01
CA LYS A 256 5.76 -24.39 -7.14
C LYS A 256 6.26 -23.43 -6.08
N VAL A 257 5.35 -22.62 -5.54
CA VAL A 257 5.64 -21.71 -4.44
C VAL A 257 5.82 -22.49 -3.13
N LEU A 258 6.92 -22.24 -2.44
CA LEU A 258 7.27 -22.89 -1.18
C LEU A 258 7.31 -21.87 -0.01
N THR A 259 6.16 -21.63 0.60
CA THR A 259 5.99 -20.62 1.66
C THR A 259 6.75 -20.94 2.96
N ARG A 260 7.12 -22.23 3.17
CA ARG A 260 7.90 -22.66 4.33
C ARG A 260 9.41 -22.44 4.19
N LYS A 261 9.91 -22.22 2.94
CA LYS A 261 11.32 -21.88 2.70
C LYS A 261 11.63 -20.45 3.15
N GLU A 262 12.90 -20.10 3.08
CA GLU A 262 13.35 -18.74 3.24
C GLU A 262 12.59 -17.82 2.29
N LYS A 263 12.48 -16.56 2.64
CA LYS A 263 11.79 -15.52 1.89
C LYS A 263 12.64 -14.26 1.83
N LYS A 264 12.52 -13.51 0.77
CA LYS A 264 13.08 -12.14 0.73
C LYS A 264 12.05 -11.19 1.32
N LEU A 265 12.44 -10.43 2.33
CA LEU A 265 11.67 -9.32 2.87
C LEU A 265 12.20 -8.03 2.25
N PHE A 266 11.33 -7.15 1.79
CA PHE A 266 11.74 -5.91 1.16
C PHE A 266 10.85 -4.74 1.59
N PHE A 267 11.39 -3.54 1.67
CA PHE A 267 10.59 -2.36 1.92
C PHE A 267 9.76 -1.99 0.70
N ARG A 268 8.48 -1.75 0.93
CA ARG A 268 7.51 -1.40 -0.10
C ARG A 268 7.77 -0.05 -0.78
N HIS A 269 8.77 0.70 -0.30
CA HIS A 269 9.13 1.99 -0.88
C HIS A 269 10.52 2.46 -0.40
N PRO A 270 11.35 3.11 -1.26
CA PRO A 270 12.70 3.54 -0.86
C PRO A 270 12.68 4.53 0.31
N PHE A 271 11.74 5.45 0.37
CA PHE A 271 11.61 6.39 1.48
C PHE A 271 11.30 5.68 2.81
N ILE A 272 10.44 4.65 2.82
CA ILE A 272 10.18 3.84 4.01
C ILE A 272 11.46 3.19 4.51
N GLY A 273 12.21 2.53 3.62
CA GLY A 273 13.46 1.86 3.98
C GLY A 273 14.49 2.81 4.56
N ARG A 274 14.66 4.00 3.95
CA ARG A 274 15.59 5.03 4.45
C ARG A 274 15.17 5.57 5.80
N SER A 275 13.91 5.94 5.97
CA SER A 275 13.38 6.48 7.24
C SER A 275 13.51 5.47 8.38
N ILE A 276 13.23 4.18 8.12
CA ILE A 276 13.42 3.12 9.12
C ILE A 276 14.89 2.93 9.42
N ALA A 277 15.77 2.86 8.42
CA ALA A 277 17.20 2.70 8.60
C ALA A 277 17.79 3.86 9.43
N SER A 278 17.39 5.10 9.14
CA SER A 278 17.74 6.29 9.93
C SER A 278 17.27 6.17 11.37
N TRP A 279 16.01 5.79 11.56
CA TRP A 279 15.40 5.66 12.89
C TRP A 279 16.06 4.63 13.82
N ILE A 280 16.50 3.48 13.25
CA ILE A 280 17.14 2.41 14.03
C ILE A 280 18.67 2.43 13.91
N ASN A 281 19.25 3.47 13.32
CA ASN A 281 20.68 3.61 13.07
C ASN A 281 21.30 2.38 12.35
N ALA A 282 20.67 1.95 11.26
CA ALA A 282 21.11 0.81 10.46
C ALA A 282 21.45 1.26 9.02
N ASN A 283 22.16 0.42 8.28
CA ASN A 283 22.52 0.68 6.89
C ASN A 283 21.46 0.10 5.94
N TYR A 284 20.94 0.92 5.03
CA TYR A 284 20.11 0.49 3.91
C TYR A 284 20.89 0.65 2.62
N THR A 285 21.42 -0.47 2.10
CA THR A 285 22.39 -0.48 1.00
C THR A 285 21.73 -0.11 -0.33
N GLU A 286 22.52 0.44 -1.25
CA GLU A 286 22.07 0.77 -2.60
C GLU A 286 21.53 -0.47 -3.35
N GLU A 287 22.18 -1.61 -3.17
CA GLU A 287 21.72 -2.88 -3.74
C GLU A 287 20.31 -3.25 -3.25
N SER A 288 20.06 -3.13 -1.94
CA SER A 288 18.72 -3.34 -1.38
C SER A 288 17.71 -2.34 -1.92
N ILE A 289 18.08 -1.07 -2.07
CA ILE A 289 17.19 -0.03 -2.61
C ILE A 289 16.74 -0.39 -4.02
N LEU A 290 17.68 -0.75 -4.89
CA LEU A 290 17.40 -1.07 -6.29
C LEU A 290 16.53 -2.34 -6.42
N GLU A 291 16.86 -3.40 -5.68
CA GLU A 291 16.08 -4.64 -5.70
C GLU A 291 14.66 -4.39 -5.17
N HIS A 292 14.50 -3.67 -4.06
CA HIS A 292 13.21 -3.36 -3.48
C HIS A 292 12.34 -2.49 -4.40
N ILE A 293 12.92 -1.55 -5.13
CA ILE A 293 12.20 -0.75 -6.13
C ILE A 293 11.62 -1.66 -7.21
N VAL A 294 12.41 -2.59 -7.76
CA VAL A 294 11.94 -3.52 -8.80
C VAL A 294 10.88 -4.47 -8.25
N GLN A 295 11.10 -5.05 -7.05
CA GLN A 295 10.14 -5.92 -6.38
C GLN A 295 8.81 -5.21 -6.14
N GLU A 296 8.84 -3.96 -5.66
CA GLU A 296 7.62 -3.19 -5.39
C GLU A 296 6.84 -2.87 -6.66
N HIS A 297 7.49 -2.43 -7.73
CA HIS A 297 6.81 -2.12 -8.99
C HIS A 297 6.18 -3.37 -9.62
N LEU A 298 6.88 -4.50 -9.57
CA LEU A 298 6.34 -5.78 -10.04
C LEU A 298 5.21 -6.30 -9.14
N LEU A 299 5.33 -6.16 -7.82
CA LEU A 299 4.25 -6.49 -6.88
C LEU A 299 3.00 -5.65 -7.14
N ARG A 300 3.14 -4.34 -7.38
CA ARG A 300 2.02 -3.47 -7.75
C ARG A 300 1.33 -3.94 -9.02
N LYS A 301 2.09 -4.33 -10.03
CA LYS A 301 1.54 -4.72 -11.34
C LYS A 301 0.88 -6.09 -11.33
N PHE A 302 1.49 -7.08 -10.65
CA PHE A 302 1.08 -8.49 -10.73
C PHE A 302 0.42 -9.04 -9.47
N GLY A 303 0.42 -8.27 -8.37
CA GLY A 303 -0.16 -8.69 -7.08
C GLY A 303 0.70 -9.66 -6.27
N GLU A 304 1.74 -10.23 -6.90
CA GLU A 304 2.63 -11.21 -6.26
C GLU A 304 4.05 -11.09 -6.82
N VAL A 305 5.03 -11.43 -6.00
CA VAL A 305 6.44 -11.44 -6.37
C VAL A 305 7.14 -12.61 -5.69
N TYR A 306 8.07 -13.22 -6.42
CA TYR A 306 8.81 -14.41 -6.00
C TYR A 306 10.29 -14.23 -6.28
N TYR A 307 11.11 -15.17 -5.77
CA TYR A 307 12.51 -15.31 -6.10
C TYR A 307 12.88 -16.78 -6.25
N LEU A 308 14.01 -17.06 -6.88
CA LEU A 308 14.60 -18.40 -6.96
C LEU A 308 16.05 -18.32 -6.55
N ARG A 309 16.48 -19.26 -5.73
CA ARG A 309 17.88 -19.45 -5.38
C ARG A 309 18.18 -20.94 -5.37
N ASP A 310 18.77 -21.42 -6.46
CA ASP A 310 19.20 -22.81 -6.62
C ASP A 310 20.57 -22.81 -7.28
N HIS A 311 20.77 -23.43 -8.43
CA HIS A 311 22.03 -23.34 -9.20
C HIS A 311 22.26 -21.97 -9.83
N SER A 312 21.22 -21.18 -10.00
CA SER A 312 21.24 -19.76 -10.39
C SER A 312 20.41 -18.95 -9.39
N GLU A 313 20.78 -17.69 -9.15
CA GLU A 313 20.00 -16.76 -8.37
C GLU A 313 19.14 -15.91 -9.32
N ILE A 314 17.84 -15.80 -9.04
CA ILE A 314 16.91 -14.91 -9.71
C ILE A 314 16.28 -14.08 -8.61
N ASP A 315 16.61 -12.79 -8.61
CA ASP A 315 16.20 -11.88 -7.52
C ASP A 315 14.71 -11.64 -7.52
N VAL A 316 14.09 -11.53 -8.71
CA VAL A 316 12.68 -11.19 -8.83
C VAL A 316 12.01 -12.00 -9.94
N ILE A 317 10.90 -12.65 -9.60
CA ILE A 317 10.02 -13.38 -10.53
C ILE A 317 8.60 -12.86 -10.35
N ALA A 318 8.00 -12.33 -11.41
CA ALA A 318 6.61 -11.89 -11.40
C ALA A 318 6.07 -11.74 -12.83
N GLY A 319 4.81 -12.13 -13.10
CA GLY A 319 4.12 -11.90 -14.37
C GLY A 319 4.88 -12.34 -15.62
N GLY A 320 5.68 -13.42 -15.51
CA GLY A 320 6.53 -13.91 -16.61
C GLY A 320 7.93 -13.28 -16.66
N TYR A 321 8.19 -12.22 -15.93
CA TYR A 321 9.53 -11.67 -15.78
C TYR A 321 10.36 -12.54 -14.83
N LYS A 322 11.63 -12.75 -15.20
CA LYS A 322 12.69 -13.35 -14.36
C LYS A 322 13.88 -12.41 -14.42
N ILE A 323 14.15 -11.70 -13.34
CA ILE A 323 15.14 -10.62 -13.29
C ILE A 323 16.22 -10.95 -12.27
N GLU A 324 17.44 -10.84 -12.71
CA GLU A 324 18.67 -10.86 -11.90
C GLU A 324 19.26 -9.46 -11.93
N LEU A 325 19.44 -8.84 -10.76
CA LEU A 325 19.96 -7.49 -10.64
C LEU A 325 21.48 -7.52 -10.40
N LYS A 326 22.24 -6.80 -11.20
CA LYS A 326 23.71 -6.69 -11.06
C LYS A 326 24.15 -5.23 -11.17
N ARG A 327 25.11 -4.83 -10.35
CA ARG A 327 25.73 -3.49 -10.47
C ARG A 327 26.40 -3.27 -11.83
N VAL A 328 27.06 -4.31 -12.33
CA VAL A 328 27.74 -4.32 -13.64
C VAL A 328 27.32 -5.57 -14.38
N ARG A 329 27.05 -5.48 -15.69
CA ARG A 329 26.73 -6.67 -16.50
C ARG A 329 27.87 -7.70 -16.39
N PRO A 330 27.58 -8.90 -15.88
CA PRO A 330 28.59 -9.91 -15.75
C PRO A 330 28.93 -10.55 -17.12
N HIS A 331 30.13 -11.05 -17.26
CA HIS A 331 30.61 -11.81 -18.44
C HIS A 331 30.11 -13.27 -18.46
N LYS A 332 29.23 -13.68 -17.52
CA LYS A 332 28.74 -15.07 -17.41
C LYS A 332 27.46 -15.27 -18.25
N THR A 333 27.38 -16.47 -18.85
CA THR A 333 26.16 -16.92 -19.56
C THR A 333 25.08 -17.27 -18.53
N TYR A 334 23.96 -16.57 -18.57
CA TYR A 334 22.78 -16.88 -17.77
C TYR A 334 21.82 -17.80 -18.54
N LEU A 335 20.84 -18.37 -17.83
CA LEU A 335 19.76 -19.11 -18.47
C LEU A 335 19.07 -18.20 -19.51
N LYS A 336 18.72 -18.76 -20.66
CA LYS A 336 18.19 -18.00 -21.82
C LYS A 336 16.96 -17.15 -21.53
N ASP A 337 16.23 -17.47 -20.44
CA ASP A 337 14.99 -16.83 -20.03
C ASP A 337 15.12 -15.88 -18.83
N VAL A 338 16.34 -15.61 -18.37
CA VAL A 338 16.62 -14.67 -17.28
C VAL A 338 17.14 -13.34 -17.83
N ASN A 339 16.46 -12.27 -17.51
CA ASN A 339 16.87 -10.92 -17.83
C ASN A 339 17.85 -10.39 -16.78
N VAL A 340 19.11 -10.27 -17.14
CA VAL A 340 20.14 -9.66 -16.27
C VAL A 340 20.12 -8.16 -16.48
N MET A 341 19.70 -7.44 -15.45
CA MET A 341 19.48 -6.00 -15.48
C MET A 341 20.53 -5.27 -14.65
N SER A 342 21.18 -4.28 -15.24
CA SER A 342 22.07 -3.35 -14.55
C SER A 342 21.27 -2.18 -13.95
N GLU A 343 21.87 -1.48 -12.97
CA GLU A 343 21.29 -0.28 -12.36
C GLU A 343 20.78 0.73 -13.41
N LYS A 344 21.57 0.94 -14.48
CA LYS A 344 21.26 1.91 -15.55
C LYS A 344 20.05 1.51 -16.42
N GLU A 345 19.66 0.25 -16.39
CA GLU A 345 18.51 -0.27 -17.14
C GLU A 345 17.21 -0.23 -16.33
N ILE A 346 17.31 -0.17 -14.99
CA ILE A 346 16.14 -0.17 -14.11
C ILE A 346 15.16 0.97 -14.44
N PRO A 347 15.56 2.25 -14.52
CA PRO A 347 14.58 3.32 -14.71
C PRO A 347 13.81 3.21 -16.03
N SER A 348 14.47 2.85 -17.13
CA SER A 348 13.78 2.60 -18.40
C SER A 348 12.85 1.40 -18.33
N PHE A 349 13.24 0.31 -17.66
CA PHE A 349 12.38 -0.84 -17.42
C PHE A 349 11.12 -0.44 -16.65
N LEU A 350 11.25 0.33 -15.56
CA LEU A 350 10.12 0.78 -14.76
C LEU A 350 9.13 1.62 -15.57
N LEU A 351 9.62 2.50 -16.46
CA LEU A 351 8.76 3.29 -17.35
C LEU A 351 7.94 2.41 -18.30
N THR A 352 8.44 1.23 -18.68
CA THR A 352 7.71 0.30 -19.53
C THR A 352 6.68 -0.57 -18.80
N LEU A 353 6.81 -0.67 -17.47
CA LEU A 353 5.92 -1.51 -16.67
C LEU A 353 4.52 -0.92 -16.50
N GLU A 354 4.40 0.38 -16.38
CA GLU A 354 3.15 1.08 -16.07
C GLU A 354 2.79 2.05 -17.20
N PRO A 355 1.61 1.95 -17.81
CA PRO A 355 1.10 3.04 -18.62
C PRO A 355 0.82 4.27 -17.73
N PRO A 356 1.02 5.51 -18.19
CA PRO A 356 0.97 6.72 -17.39
C PRO A 356 -0.37 7.08 -16.73
N ASN A 357 -1.42 6.26 -16.82
CA ASN A 357 -2.78 6.60 -16.39
C ASN A 357 -3.59 5.48 -15.70
N THR A 358 -2.98 4.46 -15.11
CA THR A 358 -3.77 3.38 -14.46
C THR A 358 -3.32 3.13 -13.03
N SER A 359 -3.47 4.11 -12.15
CA SER A 359 -3.28 3.93 -10.71
C SER A 359 -4.60 3.66 -9.99
N SER A 360 -5.30 2.62 -10.37
CA SER A 360 -6.36 2.09 -9.52
C SER A 360 -6.20 0.57 -9.43
N TYR A 361 -5.57 0.10 -8.36
CA TYR A 361 -5.73 -1.27 -7.92
C TYR A 361 -7.18 -1.45 -7.44
N THR A 362 -8.09 -1.58 -8.38
CA THR A 362 -9.42 -2.11 -8.08
C THR A 362 -9.33 -3.62 -8.17
N ARG A 363 -9.26 -4.31 -7.04
CA ARG A 363 -9.65 -5.71 -6.99
C ARG A 363 -11.15 -5.73 -7.25
N ASN A 364 -11.56 -6.08 -8.45
CA ASN A 364 -12.93 -6.51 -8.68
C ASN A 364 -13.10 -7.78 -7.85
N MET A 365 -14.07 -7.79 -6.94
CA MET A 365 -14.47 -9.04 -6.28
C MET A 365 -14.89 -10.03 -7.36
N PRO A 366 -14.55 -11.32 -7.24
CA PRO A 366 -15.03 -12.31 -8.19
C PRO A 366 -16.56 -12.25 -8.21
N ASP A 367 -17.12 -12.15 -9.41
CA ASP A 367 -18.55 -12.31 -9.62
C ASP A 367 -18.96 -13.64 -9.00
N ASN A 368 -19.90 -13.58 -8.07
CA ASN A 368 -20.61 -14.75 -7.58
C ASN A 368 -21.55 -15.25 -8.72
N GLU A 369 -20.98 -15.80 -9.77
CA GLU A 369 -21.68 -16.68 -10.67
C GLU A 369 -21.54 -18.10 -10.13
N HIS A 370 -22.71 -18.72 -9.89
CA HIS A 370 -22.98 -20.09 -9.48
C HIS A 370 -22.97 -20.38 -7.96
N MET A 371 -24.13 -20.19 -7.37
CA MET A 371 -24.76 -21.16 -6.49
C MET A 371 -26.25 -21.19 -6.82
N ASP A 372 -26.62 -22.14 -7.68
CA ASP A 372 -27.94 -22.74 -7.70
C ASP A 372 -28.10 -23.70 -6.50
#